data_aa0ce4fe587e3f82f75c7e3b53051d28
#
_entry.id   aa0ce4fe587e3f82f75c7e3b53051d28
#
_cell.length_a   1.000
_cell.length_b   1.000
_cell.length_c   1.000
_cell.angle_alpha   90.00
_cell.angle_beta   90.00
_cell.angle_gamma   90.00
#
_symmetry.space_group_name_H-M   'P 1'
#
loop_
_entity.id
_entity.type
_entity.pdbx_description
1 polymer ?
#
loop_
_entity_poly.entity_id
_entity_poly.type
_entity_poly.pdbx_seq_one_letter_code
_entity_poly.pdbx_strand_id
1 'polypeptide(L)'
;MDRTCGGVQVLPPYQGKKKSDWYKGTANAIYQNLSFIDRYQPEYVLILSGDHIYKMDYDAMLQDHKKNNADCTIAVLPVPMEEASRFGIMSMNAENRITEFEEKPKQPKSTLASMGIYIFSYKALRAYLIDDAKDENSKHDFGMNIIPAMLNDGKRLFAWEFAGYWKDVGTVDSLWQANMDLLDDQNELDLYNLKRDWKIYTEDTFAHPQIIGEDASITNSMITQGCIINGEVEGSVLFDKVHVGKGAKVVDSVLMPGVLVEEGAEIYKAIVDENCVIRSGTEINKEAQKVMLISDNNR
;
A
#
# COMPACT_ATOMS: atom_id res chain seq x y z
N MET A 1 -8.42 8.57 15.59
CA MET A 1 -7.70 7.35 16.02
C MET A 1 -8.01 7.07 17.46
N ASP A 2 -8.51 5.89 17.77
CA ASP A 2 -8.88 5.52 19.13
C ASP A 2 -7.61 5.31 19.96
N ARG A 3 -7.43 6.13 21.02
CA ARG A 3 -6.32 5.99 21.98
C ARG A 3 -6.70 5.14 23.19
N THR A 4 -7.94 4.69 23.29
CA THR A 4 -8.45 3.98 24.47
C THR A 4 -7.90 2.55 24.58
N CYS A 5 -7.45 1.95 23.46
CA CYS A 5 -6.90 0.59 23.42
C CYS A 5 -5.48 0.54 22.82
N GLY A 6 -4.59 1.44 23.21
CA GLY A 6 -3.19 1.44 22.75
C GLY A 6 -2.85 2.54 21.74
N GLY A 7 -3.76 2.94 20.89
CA GLY A 7 -3.61 4.04 19.93
C GLY A 7 -2.56 3.80 18.83
N VAL A 8 -2.15 4.87 18.17
CA VAL A 8 -1.10 4.88 17.15
C VAL A 8 0.06 5.74 17.63
N GLN A 9 1.26 5.22 17.49
CA GLN A 9 2.49 5.93 17.82
C GLN A 9 3.46 5.89 16.64
N VAL A 10 3.93 7.07 16.22
CA VAL A 10 5.00 7.20 15.23
C VAL A 10 6.33 6.98 15.94
N LEU A 11 7.12 6.04 15.45
CA LEU A 11 8.45 5.71 15.98
C LEU A 11 9.49 6.04 14.89
N PRO A 12 10.07 7.26 14.91
CA PRO A 12 11.12 7.63 13.98
C PRO A 12 12.41 6.85 14.27
N PRO A 13 13.36 6.79 13.32
CA PRO A 13 14.68 6.20 13.56
C PRO A 13 15.35 6.85 14.79
N TYR A 14 15.94 6.03 15.65
CA TYR A 14 16.53 6.53 16.88
C TYR A 14 17.86 7.23 16.63
N GLN A 15 17.96 8.49 17.01
CA GLN A 15 19.21 9.25 17.03
C GLN A 15 19.99 8.96 18.32
N GLY A 16 20.81 7.92 18.30
CA GLY A 16 21.69 7.60 19.44
C GLY A 16 22.85 8.59 19.59
N LYS A 17 23.43 8.65 20.79
CA LYS A 17 24.54 9.57 21.12
C LYS A 17 25.81 9.40 20.27
N LYS A 18 25.92 8.35 19.44
CA LYS A 18 27.14 8.04 18.68
C LYS A 18 26.99 8.07 17.16
N LYS A 19 25.80 7.99 16.58
CA LYS A 19 25.46 8.22 15.16
C LYS A 19 23.95 8.15 14.99
N SER A 20 23.34 9.03 14.18
CA SER A 20 21.97 8.87 13.73
C SER A 20 21.98 7.85 12.58
N ASP A 21 21.56 6.63 12.87
CA ASP A 21 21.37 5.62 11.82
C ASP A 21 19.91 5.58 11.42
N TRP A 22 19.64 5.94 10.16
CA TRP A 22 18.36 5.64 9.51
C TRP A 22 18.10 4.15 9.54
N TYR A 23 16.84 3.75 9.41
CA TYR A 23 16.51 2.35 9.25
C TYR A 23 17.21 1.78 8.00
N LYS A 24 18.03 0.74 8.20
CA LYS A 24 18.84 0.14 7.13
C LYS A 24 18.06 -0.87 6.28
N GLY A 25 16.91 -1.31 6.77
CA GLY A 25 16.02 -2.26 6.13
C GLY A 25 14.76 -2.45 6.97
N THR A 26 13.81 -3.21 6.44
CA THR A 26 12.49 -3.41 7.04
C THR A 26 12.58 -4.10 8.43
N ALA A 27 13.46 -5.10 8.57
CA ALA A 27 13.71 -5.77 9.85
C ALA A 27 14.43 -4.85 10.86
N ASN A 28 15.34 -3.98 10.38
CA ASN A 28 16.04 -3.02 11.24
C ASN A 28 15.08 -2.00 11.88
N ALA A 29 14.02 -1.62 11.17
CA ALA A 29 12.99 -0.74 11.72
C ALA A 29 12.32 -1.36 12.96
N ILE A 30 12.04 -2.64 12.94
CA ILE A 30 11.47 -3.35 14.09
C ILE A 30 12.53 -3.55 15.17
N TYR A 31 13.76 -3.94 14.81
CA TYR A 31 14.86 -4.13 15.74
C TYR A 31 15.14 -2.89 16.59
N GLN A 32 15.25 -1.71 15.98
CA GLN A 32 15.50 -0.45 16.70
C GLN A 32 14.39 -0.10 17.70
N ASN A 33 13.18 -0.64 17.48
CA ASN A 33 12.02 -0.39 18.32
C ASN A 33 11.67 -1.55 19.29
N LEU A 34 12.53 -2.58 19.41
CA LEU A 34 12.28 -3.72 20.29
C LEU A 34 12.01 -3.30 21.75
N SER A 35 12.74 -2.32 22.28
CA SER A 35 12.54 -1.84 23.66
C SER A 35 11.15 -1.22 23.87
N PHE A 36 10.53 -0.66 22.82
CA PHE A 36 9.16 -0.18 22.84
C PHE A 36 8.17 -1.35 22.84
N ILE A 37 8.38 -2.31 21.95
CA ILE A 37 7.51 -3.49 21.81
C ILE A 37 7.57 -4.35 23.09
N ASP A 38 8.76 -4.54 23.68
CA ASP A 38 8.98 -5.31 24.90
C ASP A 38 8.12 -4.81 26.08
N ARG A 39 7.76 -3.52 26.14
CA ARG A 39 6.90 -2.96 27.20
C ARG A 39 5.50 -3.57 27.21
N TYR A 40 5.00 -3.99 26.05
CA TYR A 40 3.68 -4.59 25.91
C TYR A 40 3.68 -6.10 26.10
N GLN A 41 4.86 -6.74 26.09
CA GLN A 41 5.03 -8.19 26.20
C GLN A 41 4.09 -8.97 25.26
N PRO A 42 4.03 -8.64 23.97
CA PRO A 42 3.09 -9.27 23.07
C PRO A 42 3.47 -10.75 22.84
N GLU A 43 2.46 -11.57 22.67
CA GLU A 43 2.66 -12.98 22.24
C GLU A 43 2.91 -13.04 20.73
N TYR A 44 2.19 -12.21 19.97
CA TYR A 44 2.27 -12.11 18.52
C TYR A 44 2.49 -10.68 18.07
N VAL A 45 3.14 -10.51 16.93
CA VAL A 45 3.33 -9.22 16.25
C VAL A 45 2.87 -9.34 14.83
N LEU A 46 1.97 -8.46 14.42
CA LEU A 46 1.56 -8.29 13.04
C LEU A 46 2.41 -7.19 12.39
N ILE A 47 3.04 -7.50 11.27
CA ILE A 47 3.85 -6.58 10.47
C ILE A 47 3.14 -6.35 9.14
N LEU A 48 2.98 -5.09 8.76
CA LEU A 48 2.29 -4.65 7.55
C LEU A 48 3.20 -3.77 6.71
N SER A 49 3.05 -3.84 5.38
CA SER A 49 3.60 -2.83 4.47
C SER A 49 2.74 -1.57 4.50
N GLY A 50 3.36 -0.40 4.32
CA GLY A 50 2.68 0.89 4.38
C GLY A 50 2.09 1.36 3.04
N ASP A 51 2.43 0.69 1.94
CA ASP A 51 2.13 1.08 0.56
C ASP A 51 1.29 0.04 -0.21
N HIS A 52 0.51 -0.75 0.50
CA HIS A 52 -0.37 -1.75 -0.10
C HIS A 52 -1.85 -1.42 0.12
N ILE A 53 -2.67 -1.62 -0.90
CA ILE A 53 -4.12 -1.44 -0.86
C ILE A 53 -4.79 -2.80 -0.86
N TYR A 54 -5.53 -3.09 0.20
CA TYR A 54 -6.28 -4.34 0.39
C TYR A 54 -7.24 -4.21 1.58
N LYS A 55 -8.10 -5.19 1.76
CA LYS A 55 -9.00 -5.30 2.91
C LYS A 55 -8.93 -6.73 3.44
N MET A 56 -8.35 -6.93 4.63
CA MET A 56 -8.00 -8.25 5.18
C MET A 56 -8.47 -8.41 6.62
N ASP A 57 -8.97 -9.60 6.94
CA ASP A 57 -9.26 -10.04 8.31
C ASP A 57 -7.99 -10.63 8.95
N TYR A 58 -7.28 -9.80 9.70
CA TYR A 58 -6.06 -10.22 10.40
C TYR A 58 -6.32 -11.23 11.51
N ASP A 59 -7.53 -11.24 12.11
CA ASP A 59 -7.84 -12.22 13.14
C ASP A 59 -7.93 -13.61 12.55
N ALA A 60 -8.53 -13.77 11.38
CA ALA A 60 -8.55 -15.06 10.67
C ALA A 60 -7.14 -15.60 10.42
N MET A 61 -6.22 -14.74 9.97
CA MET A 61 -4.81 -15.10 9.79
C MET A 61 -4.13 -15.46 11.12
N LEU A 62 -4.44 -14.73 12.22
CA LEU A 62 -3.90 -15.02 13.55
C LEU A 62 -4.43 -16.35 14.11
N GLN A 63 -5.70 -16.67 13.92
CA GLN A 63 -6.25 -17.97 14.35
C GLN A 63 -5.55 -19.13 13.64
N ASP A 64 -5.27 -18.99 12.33
CA ASP A 64 -4.52 -20.00 11.58
C ASP A 64 -3.07 -20.10 12.07
N HIS A 65 -2.41 -18.98 12.34
CA HIS A 65 -1.07 -18.94 12.97
C HIS A 65 -1.05 -19.73 14.28
N LYS A 66 -2.02 -19.50 15.15
CA LYS A 66 -2.15 -20.22 16.44
C LYS A 66 -2.41 -21.71 16.25
N LYS A 67 -3.35 -22.06 15.37
CA LYS A 67 -3.70 -23.46 15.06
C LYS A 67 -2.49 -24.26 14.61
N ASN A 68 -1.62 -23.67 13.78
CA ASN A 68 -0.41 -24.28 13.26
C ASN A 68 0.76 -24.19 14.25
N ASN A 69 0.62 -23.54 15.40
CA ASN A 69 1.72 -23.18 16.30
C ASN A 69 2.90 -22.58 15.53
N ALA A 70 2.62 -21.68 14.58
CA ALA A 70 3.61 -21.14 13.69
C ALA A 70 4.63 -20.24 14.40
N ASP A 71 5.85 -20.21 13.90
CA ASP A 71 6.84 -19.19 14.29
C ASP A 71 6.66 -17.92 13.42
N CYS A 72 6.24 -18.12 12.16
CA CYS A 72 5.85 -17.06 11.23
C CYS A 72 4.71 -17.53 10.33
N THR A 73 3.73 -16.67 10.06
CA THR A 73 2.73 -16.84 9.00
C THR A 73 2.84 -15.69 8.04
N ILE A 74 2.87 -15.98 6.75
CA ILE A 74 3.03 -15.01 5.66
C ILE A 74 1.75 -14.99 4.85
N ALA A 75 1.12 -13.82 4.71
CA ALA A 75 0.02 -13.66 3.78
C ALA A 75 0.54 -13.70 2.34
N VAL A 76 -0.13 -14.49 1.50
CA VAL A 76 0.29 -14.78 0.13
C VAL A 76 -0.88 -14.73 -0.83
N LEU A 77 -0.59 -14.45 -2.09
CA LEU A 77 -1.56 -14.56 -3.18
C LEU A 77 -0.86 -15.01 -4.47
N PRO A 78 -1.58 -15.66 -5.39
CA PRO A 78 -1.04 -15.94 -6.71
C PRO A 78 -0.95 -14.66 -7.55
N VAL A 79 0.17 -14.46 -8.23
CA VAL A 79 0.40 -13.36 -9.17
C VAL A 79 0.73 -13.91 -10.56
N PRO A 80 0.55 -13.13 -11.64
CA PRO A 80 1.05 -13.49 -12.95
C PRO A 80 2.56 -13.76 -12.94
N MET A 81 3.03 -14.73 -13.73
CA MET A 81 4.45 -15.12 -13.75
C MET A 81 5.36 -13.96 -14.14
N GLU A 82 4.87 -13.06 -14.99
CA GLU A 82 5.61 -11.87 -15.44
C GLU A 82 5.87 -10.88 -14.30
N GLU A 83 5.01 -10.86 -13.29
CA GLU A 83 5.13 -9.97 -12.14
C GLU A 83 5.87 -10.61 -10.97
N ALA A 84 5.96 -11.94 -10.95
CA ALA A 84 6.49 -12.70 -9.81
C ALA A 84 7.91 -12.26 -9.39
N SER A 85 8.75 -11.81 -10.33
CA SER A 85 10.10 -11.31 -10.03
C SER A 85 10.15 -10.03 -9.20
N ARG A 86 9.01 -9.37 -8.98
CA ARG A 86 8.93 -8.15 -8.17
C ARG A 86 8.78 -8.44 -6.68
N PHE A 87 8.38 -9.64 -6.31
CA PHE A 87 7.96 -10.03 -4.96
C PHE A 87 8.83 -11.13 -4.37
N GLY A 88 8.74 -11.33 -3.07
CA GLY A 88 9.21 -12.55 -2.44
C GLY A 88 8.34 -13.73 -2.86
N ILE A 89 8.92 -14.73 -3.50
CA ILE A 89 8.22 -15.89 -4.05
C ILE A 89 8.48 -17.11 -3.16
N MET A 90 7.44 -17.90 -2.96
CA MET A 90 7.55 -19.07 -2.11
C MET A 90 6.88 -20.30 -2.71
N SER A 91 7.36 -21.47 -2.23
CA SER A 91 6.74 -22.76 -2.42
C SER A 91 6.26 -23.28 -1.07
N MET A 92 5.16 -24.01 -1.06
CA MET A 92 4.59 -24.63 0.14
C MET A 92 4.20 -26.09 -0.13
N ASN A 93 4.08 -26.87 0.94
CA ASN A 93 3.57 -28.23 0.88
C ASN A 93 2.03 -28.26 1.01
N ALA A 94 1.43 -29.47 1.03
CA ALA A 94 -0.01 -29.64 1.13
C ALA A 94 -0.63 -29.14 2.44
N GLU A 95 0.16 -28.95 3.48
CA GLU A 95 -0.25 -28.40 4.77
C GLU A 95 0.01 -26.88 4.86
N ASN A 96 0.23 -26.18 3.73
CA ASN A 96 0.58 -24.78 3.63
C ASN A 96 1.88 -24.39 4.36
N ARG A 97 2.74 -25.37 4.71
CA ARG A 97 4.05 -25.08 5.26
C ARG A 97 5.00 -24.63 4.17
N ILE A 98 5.64 -23.48 4.37
CA ILE A 98 6.61 -22.92 3.42
C ILE A 98 7.86 -23.81 3.40
N THR A 99 8.25 -24.22 2.21
CA THR A 99 9.40 -25.08 1.94
C THR A 99 10.55 -24.34 1.28
N GLU A 100 10.24 -23.32 0.49
CA GLU A 100 11.21 -22.45 -0.17
C GLU A 100 10.73 -21.01 -0.13
N PHE A 101 11.67 -20.07 -0.03
CA PHE A 101 11.41 -18.63 -0.14
C PHE A 101 12.59 -17.97 -0.86
N GLU A 102 12.30 -17.13 -1.85
CA GLU A 102 13.31 -16.37 -2.59
C GLU A 102 12.81 -14.94 -2.81
N GLU A 103 13.57 -13.96 -2.33
CA GLU A 103 13.23 -12.54 -2.48
C GLU A 103 13.60 -12.04 -3.87
N LYS A 104 12.61 -11.58 -4.62
CA LYS A 104 12.74 -10.99 -5.97
C LYS A 104 13.59 -11.84 -6.92
N PRO A 105 13.21 -13.11 -7.14
CA PRO A 105 13.99 -14.01 -7.96
C PRO A 105 14.02 -13.58 -9.43
N LYS A 106 15.17 -13.72 -10.09
CA LYS A 106 15.27 -13.43 -11.54
C LYS A 106 14.49 -14.45 -12.39
N GLN A 107 14.34 -15.66 -11.88
CA GLN A 107 13.61 -16.75 -12.51
C GLN A 107 12.68 -17.38 -11.47
N PRO A 108 11.47 -16.85 -11.30
CA PRO A 108 10.52 -17.37 -10.31
C PRO A 108 10.17 -18.83 -10.57
N LYS A 109 10.17 -19.66 -9.52
CA LYS A 109 9.76 -21.08 -9.58
C LYS A 109 8.28 -21.28 -9.27
N SER A 110 7.63 -20.27 -8.74
CA SER A 110 6.22 -20.28 -8.30
C SER A 110 5.60 -18.92 -8.59
N THR A 111 4.29 -18.87 -8.62
CA THR A 111 3.50 -17.64 -8.72
C THR A 111 3.00 -17.16 -7.35
N LEU A 112 3.32 -17.87 -6.26
CA LEU A 112 2.84 -17.54 -4.93
C LEU A 112 3.71 -16.42 -4.32
N ALA A 113 3.17 -15.21 -4.32
CA ALA A 113 3.86 -14.00 -3.89
C ALA A 113 3.56 -13.65 -2.42
N SER A 114 4.57 -13.20 -1.70
CA SER A 114 4.42 -12.57 -0.39
C SER A 114 3.76 -11.21 -0.52
N MET A 115 2.74 -10.97 0.28
CA MET A 115 2.11 -9.65 0.39
C MET A 115 2.89 -8.67 1.29
N GLY A 116 4.04 -9.08 1.87
CA GLY A 116 4.71 -8.25 2.87
C GLY A 116 3.94 -8.11 4.19
N ILE A 117 3.02 -9.02 4.44
CA ILE A 117 2.19 -9.06 5.64
C ILE A 117 2.56 -10.32 6.41
N TYR A 118 2.99 -10.14 7.66
CA TYR A 118 3.53 -11.22 8.48
C TYR A 118 2.90 -11.23 9.86
N ILE A 119 2.57 -12.42 10.38
CA ILE A 119 2.35 -12.63 11.81
C ILE A 119 3.51 -13.46 12.34
N PHE A 120 4.19 -12.94 13.35
CA PHE A 120 5.27 -13.64 14.04
C PHE A 120 4.90 -13.96 15.48
N SER A 121 5.28 -15.13 15.94
CA SER A 121 5.45 -15.38 17.37
C SER A 121 6.56 -14.48 17.88
N TYR A 122 6.26 -13.54 18.79
CA TYR A 122 7.20 -12.45 19.15
C TYR A 122 8.53 -12.96 19.68
N LYS A 123 8.51 -14.03 20.48
CA LYS A 123 9.74 -14.62 21.04
C LYS A 123 10.69 -15.08 19.94
N ALA A 124 10.17 -15.69 18.88
CA ALA A 124 10.97 -16.11 17.72
C ALA A 124 11.50 -14.89 16.96
N LEU A 125 10.62 -13.97 16.57
CA LEU A 125 11.00 -12.73 15.87
C LEU A 125 12.12 -11.99 16.58
N ARG A 126 11.96 -11.74 17.88
CA ARG A 126 12.90 -10.99 18.70
C ARG A 126 14.31 -11.60 18.68
N ALA A 127 14.42 -12.94 18.73
CA ALA A 127 15.70 -13.63 18.68
C ALA A 127 16.40 -13.39 17.33
N TYR A 128 15.68 -13.58 16.22
CA TYR A 128 16.24 -13.39 14.87
C TYR A 128 16.62 -11.95 14.58
N LEU A 129 15.84 -10.96 15.05
CA LEU A 129 16.18 -9.55 14.91
C LEU A 129 17.48 -9.18 15.66
N ILE A 130 17.67 -9.72 16.86
CA ILE A 130 18.89 -9.50 17.65
C ILE A 130 20.11 -10.15 17.00
N ASP A 131 19.95 -11.33 16.43
CA ASP A 131 21.06 -12.04 15.77
C ASP A 131 21.40 -11.41 14.42
N ASP A 132 20.40 -11.03 13.62
CA ASP A 132 20.59 -10.30 12.37
C ASP A 132 21.31 -8.95 12.58
N ALA A 133 20.99 -8.24 13.65
CA ALA A 133 21.61 -6.96 13.98
C ALA A 133 23.12 -7.03 14.25
N LYS A 134 23.66 -8.22 14.53
CA LYS A 134 25.10 -8.47 14.75
C LYS A 134 25.85 -8.72 13.44
N ASP A 135 25.14 -9.07 12.36
CA ASP A 135 25.74 -9.35 11.06
C ASP A 135 25.90 -8.05 10.25
N GLU A 136 27.13 -7.59 10.13
CA GLU A 136 27.46 -6.38 9.39
C GLU A 136 27.22 -6.51 7.87
N ASN A 137 27.09 -7.73 7.34
CA ASN A 137 26.81 -8.00 5.92
C ASN A 137 25.31 -8.10 5.64
N SER A 138 24.47 -8.20 6.66
CA SER A 138 23.02 -8.27 6.51
C SER A 138 22.46 -6.98 5.88
N LYS A 139 21.42 -7.15 5.08
CA LYS A 139 20.58 -6.03 4.60
C LYS A 139 19.53 -5.63 5.62
N HIS A 140 19.42 -6.40 6.69
CA HIS A 140 18.45 -6.19 7.77
C HIS A 140 17.00 -6.12 7.24
N ASP A 141 16.68 -7.02 6.34
CA ASP A 141 15.40 -7.09 5.63
C ASP A 141 14.67 -8.39 5.95
N PHE A 142 13.34 -8.35 6.00
CA PHE A 142 12.55 -9.55 6.29
C PHE A 142 12.71 -10.61 5.21
N GLY A 143 12.54 -10.24 3.94
CA GLY A 143 12.61 -11.18 2.82
C GLY A 143 14.02 -11.66 2.53
N MET A 144 15.02 -10.80 2.63
CA MET A 144 16.41 -11.17 2.32
C MET A 144 17.12 -11.90 3.46
N ASN A 145 16.77 -11.65 4.72
CA ASN A 145 17.54 -12.11 5.86
C ASN A 145 16.72 -12.92 6.87
N ILE A 146 15.66 -12.33 7.46
CA ILE A 146 14.94 -12.95 8.58
C ILE A 146 14.20 -14.23 8.17
N ILE A 147 13.39 -14.16 7.11
CA ILE A 147 12.58 -15.30 6.64
C ILE A 147 13.48 -16.45 6.16
N PRO A 148 14.50 -16.22 5.32
CA PRO A 148 15.44 -17.29 4.94
C PRO A 148 16.18 -17.90 6.13
N ALA A 149 16.64 -17.10 7.11
CA ALA A 149 17.30 -17.62 8.32
C ALA A 149 16.36 -18.51 9.12
N MET A 150 15.11 -18.09 9.35
CA MET A 150 14.11 -18.89 10.05
C MET A 150 13.80 -20.20 9.30
N LEU A 151 13.71 -20.15 7.97
CA LEU A 151 13.47 -21.33 7.14
C LEU A 151 14.62 -22.32 7.20
N ASN A 152 15.86 -21.85 7.10
CA ASN A 152 17.08 -22.68 7.19
C ASN A 152 17.22 -23.34 8.56
N ASP A 153 16.79 -22.69 9.62
CA ASP A 153 16.78 -23.24 10.99
C ASP A 153 15.58 -24.19 11.24
N GLY A 154 14.81 -24.52 10.22
CA GLY A 154 13.67 -25.43 10.30
C GLY A 154 12.49 -24.93 11.11
N LYS A 155 12.37 -23.61 11.30
CA LYS A 155 11.21 -22.99 11.96
C LYS A 155 9.91 -23.31 11.21
N ARG A 156 8.79 -23.15 11.91
CA ARG A 156 7.46 -23.42 11.36
C ARG A 156 6.93 -22.16 10.69
N LEU A 157 7.19 -22.05 9.37
CA LEU A 157 6.69 -20.99 8.52
C LEU A 157 5.51 -21.50 7.71
N PHE A 158 4.40 -20.77 7.72
CA PHE A 158 3.19 -21.15 6.99
C PHE A 158 2.75 -20.01 6.06
N ALA A 159 2.22 -20.39 4.91
CA ALA A 159 1.54 -19.49 4.00
C ALA A 159 0.06 -19.42 4.39
N TRP A 160 -0.50 -18.21 4.37
CA TRP A 160 -1.93 -17.96 4.52
C TRP A 160 -2.44 -17.31 3.23
N GLU A 161 -3.22 -18.04 2.47
CA GLU A 161 -3.71 -17.56 1.18
C GLU A 161 -4.78 -16.49 1.38
N PHE A 162 -4.52 -15.31 0.83
CA PHE A 162 -5.46 -14.21 0.80
C PHE A 162 -6.32 -14.28 -0.46
N ALA A 163 -7.62 -14.09 -0.30
CA ALA A 163 -8.57 -13.95 -1.39
C ALA A 163 -9.21 -12.56 -1.34
N GLY A 164 -9.05 -11.78 -2.39
CA GLY A 164 -9.57 -10.43 -2.52
C GLY A 164 -8.62 -9.51 -3.27
N TYR A 165 -9.03 -8.26 -3.41
CA TYR A 165 -8.20 -7.24 -4.05
C TYR A 165 -6.94 -6.94 -3.25
N TRP A 166 -5.81 -6.93 -3.93
CA TRP A 166 -4.53 -6.46 -3.42
C TRP A 166 -3.72 -5.77 -4.51
N LYS A 167 -3.13 -4.63 -4.17
CA LYS A 167 -2.25 -3.86 -5.07
C LYS A 167 -1.10 -3.23 -4.26
N ASP A 168 0.13 -3.47 -4.71
CA ASP A 168 1.31 -2.71 -4.33
C ASP A 168 1.35 -1.42 -5.16
N VAL A 169 1.34 -0.26 -4.50
CA VAL A 169 1.30 1.06 -5.15
C VAL A 169 2.65 1.79 -5.11
N GLY A 170 3.74 1.04 -5.01
CA GLY A 170 5.11 1.58 -4.97
C GLY A 170 5.62 2.21 -6.28
N THR A 171 4.82 2.25 -7.35
CA THR A 171 5.15 2.95 -8.61
C THR A 171 4.02 3.88 -9.04
N VAL A 172 4.35 4.90 -9.86
CA VAL A 172 3.36 5.85 -10.41
C VAL A 172 2.26 5.11 -11.20
N ASP A 173 2.66 4.14 -12.04
CA ASP A 173 1.72 3.36 -12.82
C ASP A 173 0.80 2.52 -11.94
N SER A 174 1.32 1.86 -10.89
CA SER A 174 0.51 1.04 -9.99
C SER A 174 -0.40 1.89 -9.10
N LEU A 175 0.02 3.08 -8.68
CA LEU A 175 -0.83 4.03 -7.95
C LEU A 175 -1.97 4.54 -8.84
N TRP A 176 -1.66 4.91 -10.08
CA TRP A 176 -2.68 5.31 -11.05
C TRP A 176 -3.68 4.17 -11.29
N GLN A 177 -3.19 2.97 -11.58
CA GLN A 177 -4.03 1.80 -11.82
C GLN A 177 -4.93 1.47 -10.63
N ALA A 178 -4.40 1.54 -9.40
CA ALA A 178 -5.18 1.29 -8.19
C ALA A 178 -6.36 2.25 -8.03
N ASN A 179 -6.20 3.51 -8.46
CA ASN A 179 -7.29 4.48 -8.48
C ASN A 179 -8.30 4.17 -9.60
N MET A 180 -7.81 3.80 -10.79
CA MET A 180 -8.70 3.42 -11.91
C MET A 180 -9.49 2.14 -11.61
N ASP A 181 -8.89 1.17 -10.91
CA ASP A 181 -9.56 -0.05 -10.46
C ASP A 181 -10.80 0.25 -9.60
N LEU A 182 -10.85 1.38 -8.88
CA LEU A 182 -12.02 1.80 -8.09
C LEU A 182 -13.22 2.22 -8.94
N LEU A 183 -13.01 2.53 -10.20
CA LEU A 183 -14.07 2.92 -11.15
C LEU A 183 -14.69 1.70 -11.85
N ASP A 184 -14.16 0.51 -11.63
CA ASP A 184 -14.69 -0.74 -12.16
C ASP A 184 -15.71 -1.32 -11.18
N ASP A 185 -16.96 -1.47 -11.63
CA ASP A 185 -18.06 -2.05 -10.86
C ASP A 185 -17.81 -3.52 -10.45
N GLN A 186 -16.88 -4.22 -11.11
CA GLN A 186 -16.51 -5.60 -10.80
C GLN A 186 -15.35 -5.69 -9.81
N ASN A 187 -14.81 -4.55 -9.33
CA ASN A 187 -13.71 -4.53 -8.40
C ASN A 187 -14.08 -5.25 -7.09
N GLU A 188 -13.20 -6.14 -6.64
CA GLU A 188 -13.38 -6.90 -5.39
C GLU A 188 -13.14 -6.05 -4.13
N LEU A 189 -12.53 -4.86 -4.24
CA LEU A 189 -12.32 -3.95 -3.13
C LEU A 189 -13.63 -3.26 -2.71
N ASP A 190 -14.27 -3.81 -1.68
CA ASP A 190 -15.54 -3.30 -1.16
C ASP A 190 -15.34 -2.04 -0.30
N LEU A 191 -15.15 -0.89 -0.94
CA LEU A 191 -15.02 0.41 -0.26
C LEU A 191 -16.29 0.83 0.47
N TYR A 192 -17.46 0.48 -0.08
CA TYR A 192 -18.75 0.96 0.40
C TYR A 192 -19.41 0.00 1.40
N ASN A 193 -18.71 -1.08 1.78
CA ASN A 193 -19.23 -2.11 2.70
C ASN A 193 -20.54 -2.77 2.21
N LEU A 194 -20.69 -2.93 0.90
CA LEU A 194 -21.86 -3.56 0.30
C LEU A 194 -21.95 -5.07 0.59
N LYS A 195 -20.78 -5.72 0.77
CA LYS A 195 -20.66 -7.17 1.01
C LYS A 195 -20.42 -7.52 2.48
N ARG A 196 -19.76 -6.65 3.24
CA ARG A 196 -19.43 -6.85 4.67
C ARG A 196 -19.52 -5.51 5.40
N ASP A 197 -20.09 -5.50 6.60
CA ASP A 197 -20.08 -4.34 7.50
C ASP A 197 -18.70 -4.17 8.15
N TRP A 198 -17.73 -3.75 7.34
CA TRP A 198 -16.36 -3.52 7.76
C TRP A 198 -15.85 -2.21 7.19
N LYS A 199 -16.09 -1.15 7.93
CA LYS A 199 -15.81 0.21 7.52
C LYS A 199 -14.30 0.48 7.43
N ILE A 200 -13.87 1.10 6.33
CA ILE A 200 -12.58 1.76 6.22
C ILE A 200 -12.73 3.16 6.81
N TYR A 201 -11.94 3.47 7.85
CA TYR A 201 -11.95 4.78 8.48
C TYR A 201 -11.03 5.72 7.71
N THR A 202 -11.51 6.94 7.47
CA THR A 202 -10.75 8.00 6.82
C THR A 202 -10.90 9.29 7.63
N GLU A 203 -10.04 10.27 7.36
CA GLU A 203 -10.14 11.60 7.95
C GLU A 203 -11.33 12.35 7.34
N ASP A 204 -12.06 13.08 8.17
CA ASP A 204 -13.07 14.03 7.70
C ASP A 204 -12.38 15.34 7.37
N THR A 205 -12.41 15.74 6.10
CA THR A 205 -11.79 16.98 5.64
C THR A 205 -12.62 18.23 5.95
N PHE A 206 -13.84 18.09 6.49
CA PHE A 206 -14.79 19.17 6.75
C PHE A 206 -15.04 20.06 5.52
N ALA A 207 -14.86 19.53 4.34
CA ALA A 207 -15.12 20.24 3.10
C ALA A 207 -16.64 20.33 2.83
N HIS A 208 -17.04 21.38 2.11
CA HIS A 208 -18.44 21.54 1.69
C HIS A 208 -18.83 20.44 0.67
N PRO A 209 -20.14 20.21 0.45
CA PRO A 209 -20.60 19.40 -0.67
C PRO A 209 -19.98 19.86 -2.00
N GLN A 210 -19.80 18.94 -2.94
CA GLN A 210 -19.33 19.29 -4.27
C GLN A 210 -20.35 20.13 -5.05
N ILE A 211 -19.86 21.00 -5.91
CA ILE A 211 -20.67 21.85 -6.81
C ILE A 211 -20.41 21.38 -8.24
N ILE A 212 -21.48 20.98 -8.92
CA ILE A 212 -21.45 20.63 -10.34
C ILE A 212 -22.10 21.77 -11.11
N GLY A 213 -21.32 22.43 -11.98
CA GLY A 213 -21.77 23.55 -12.80
C GLY A 213 -22.75 23.13 -13.88
N GLU A 214 -23.51 24.10 -14.42
CA GLU A 214 -24.55 23.85 -15.43
C GLU A 214 -24.01 23.22 -16.72
N ASP A 215 -22.78 23.61 -17.12
CA ASP A 215 -22.13 23.13 -18.35
C ASP A 215 -21.19 21.92 -18.08
N ALA A 216 -21.15 21.39 -16.85
CA ALA A 216 -20.25 20.30 -16.50
C ALA A 216 -20.74 18.94 -17.04
N SER A 217 -19.80 18.09 -17.46
CA SER A 217 -20.07 16.70 -17.85
C SER A 217 -19.19 15.75 -17.03
N ILE A 218 -19.82 14.78 -16.36
CA ILE A 218 -19.11 13.78 -15.55
C ILE A 218 -19.52 12.39 -15.97
N THR A 219 -18.54 11.55 -16.34
CA THR A 219 -18.77 10.17 -16.77
C THR A 219 -17.78 9.24 -16.06
N ASN A 220 -18.28 8.14 -15.49
CA ASN A 220 -17.51 7.07 -14.85
C ASN A 220 -16.37 7.62 -13.96
N SER A 221 -16.67 8.49 -13.02
CA SER A 221 -15.66 9.19 -12.22
C SER A 221 -16.04 9.25 -10.75
N MET A 222 -15.03 9.25 -9.88
CA MET A 222 -15.18 9.39 -8.44
C MET A 222 -14.84 10.82 -8.03
N ILE A 223 -15.80 11.54 -7.44
CA ILE A 223 -15.67 12.95 -7.05
C ILE A 223 -15.87 13.05 -5.54
N THR A 224 -14.88 13.57 -4.82
CA THR A 224 -14.97 13.71 -3.36
C THR A 224 -15.47 15.09 -2.94
N GLN A 225 -15.53 15.34 -1.63
CA GLN A 225 -16.09 16.56 -1.03
C GLN A 225 -15.32 17.83 -1.45
N GLY A 226 -16.03 18.95 -1.54
CA GLY A 226 -15.44 20.26 -1.81
C GLY A 226 -15.00 20.51 -3.23
N CYS A 227 -15.20 19.56 -4.15
CA CYS A 227 -14.89 19.75 -5.56
C CYS A 227 -15.85 20.76 -6.21
N ILE A 228 -15.32 21.55 -7.16
CA ILE A 228 -16.11 22.46 -8.01
C ILE A 228 -15.81 22.11 -9.47
N ILE A 229 -16.80 21.55 -10.16
CA ILE A 229 -16.64 21.06 -11.52
C ILE A 229 -17.47 21.89 -12.49
N ASN A 230 -16.80 22.60 -13.40
CA ASN A 230 -17.42 23.39 -14.47
C ASN A 230 -16.99 22.91 -15.87
N GLY A 231 -16.18 21.85 -15.95
CA GLY A 231 -15.66 21.27 -17.17
C GLY A 231 -16.08 19.81 -17.35
N GLU A 232 -15.34 19.09 -18.18
CA GLU A 232 -15.54 17.67 -18.49
C GLU A 232 -14.62 16.80 -17.63
N VAL A 233 -15.16 15.74 -17.00
CA VAL A 233 -14.43 14.76 -16.21
C VAL A 233 -14.87 13.37 -16.63
N GLU A 234 -13.93 12.56 -17.13
CA GLU A 234 -14.19 11.21 -17.62
C GLU A 234 -13.17 10.23 -17.05
N GLY A 235 -13.62 9.06 -16.56
CA GLY A 235 -12.75 7.97 -16.11
C GLY A 235 -11.74 8.38 -15.05
N SER A 236 -12.08 9.33 -14.17
CA SER A 236 -11.10 10.00 -13.32
C SER A 236 -11.48 9.97 -11.83
N VAL A 237 -10.46 10.06 -10.97
CA VAL A 237 -10.63 10.15 -9.52
C VAL A 237 -10.16 11.52 -9.04
N LEU A 238 -11.08 12.30 -8.48
CA LEU A 238 -10.84 13.64 -7.96
C LEU A 238 -10.92 13.62 -6.43
N PHE A 239 -9.81 13.93 -5.78
CA PHE A 239 -9.73 14.09 -4.33
C PHE A 239 -10.38 15.40 -3.88
N ASP A 240 -10.38 15.67 -2.58
CA ASP A 240 -11.11 16.81 -2.01
C ASP A 240 -10.60 18.18 -2.51
N LYS A 241 -11.55 19.12 -2.63
CA LYS A 241 -11.29 20.51 -3.03
C LYS A 241 -10.63 20.68 -4.40
N VAL A 242 -10.79 19.72 -5.30
CA VAL A 242 -10.33 19.87 -6.69
C VAL A 242 -11.28 20.82 -7.44
N HIS A 243 -10.70 21.74 -8.22
CA HIS A 243 -11.43 22.63 -9.10
C HIS A 243 -11.14 22.29 -10.57
N VAL A 244 -12.19 22.09 -11.37
CA VAL A 244 -12.10 21.94 -12.83
C VAL A 244 -12.82 23.12 -13.48
N GLY A 245 -12.07 23.98 -14.15
CA GLY A 245 -12.51 25.21 -14.77
C GLY A 245 -13.41 24.99 -15.98
N LYS A 246 -14.05 26.08 -16.44
CA LYS A 246 -14.95 26.04 -17.60
C LYS A 246 -14.21 25.62 -18.86
N GLY A 247 -14.77 24.66 -19.61
CA GLY A 247 -14.15 24.14 -20.84
C GLY A 247 -12.87 23.31 -20.60
N ALA A 248 -12.47 23.10 -19.35
CA ALA A 248 -11.37 22.19 -19.04
C ALA A 248 -11.81 20.75 -19.18
N LYS A 249 -10.83 19.85 -19.45
CA LYS A 249 -11.06 18.43 -19.67
C LYS A 249 -10.09 17.57 -18.86
N VAL A 250 -10.62 16.59 -18.11
CA VAL A 250 -9.85 15.65 -17.29
C VAL A 250 -10.26 14.23 -17.64
N VAL A 251 -9.33 13.45 -18.19
CA VAL A 251 -9.59 12.09 -18.68
C VAL A 251 -8.59 11.10 -18.10
N ASP A 252 -9.09 9.95 -17.64
CA ASP A 252 -8.29 8.83 -17.10
C ASP A 252 -7.23 9.28 -16.08
N SER A 253 -7.56 10.26 -15.23
CA SER A 253 -6.58 10.95 -14.40
C SER A 253 -6.94 10.92 -12.92
N VAL A 254 -5.91 11.06 -12.07
CA VAL A 254 -6.04 11.18 -10.62
C VAL A 254 -5.59 12.56 -10.21
N LEU A 255 -6.50 13.36 -9.65
CA LEU A 255 -6.18 14.69 -9.16
C LEU A 255 -6.17 14.67 -7.62
N MET A 256 -5.00 14.91 -7.03
CA MET A 256 -4.81 14.95 -5.59
C MET A 256 -5.48 16.20 -4.95
N PRO A 257 -5.58 16.25 -3.61
CA PRO A 257 -6.30 17.33 -2.93
C PRO A 257 -5.90 18.73 -3.37
N GLY A 258 -6.89 19.62 -3.56
CA GLY A 258 -6.67 21.03 -3.82
C GLY A 258 -6.13 21.38 -5.22
N VAL A 259 -6.07 20.44 -6.14
CA VAL A 259 -5.64 20.69 -7.53
C VAL A 259 -6.59 21.67 -8.19
N LEU A 260 -6.03 22.69 -8.87
CA LEU A 260 -6.76 23.66 -9.68
C LEU A 260 -6.45 23.44 -11.16
N VAL A 261 -7.45 23.04 -11.93
CA VAL A 261 -7.40 22.98 -13.40
C VAL A 261 -8.10 24.22 -13.93
N GLU A 262 -7.33 25.17 -14.51
CA GLU A 262 -7.87 26.42 -15.03
C GLU A 262 -8.66 26.22 -16.33
N GLU A 263 -9.36 27.25 -16.78
CA GLU A 263 -10.25 27.22 -17.95
C GLU A 263 -9.56 26.71 -19.23
N GLY A 264 -10.21 25.77 -19.92
CA GLY A 264 -9.74 25.21 -21.20
C GLY A 264 -8.47 24.37 -21.11
N ALA A 265 -7.98 24.02 -19.91
CA ALA A 265 -6.85 23.11 -19.77
C ALA A 265 -7.30 21.64 -19.97
N GLU A 266 -6.44 20.82 -20.55
CA GLU A 266 -6.73 19.42 -20.84
C GLU A 266 -5.69 18.50 -20.19
N ILE A 267 -6.15 17.46 -19.49
CA ILE A 267 -5.31 16.48 -18.78
C ILE A 267 -5.73 15.07 -19.17
N TYR A 268 -4.77 14.24 -19.54
CA TYR A 268 -4.99 12.86 -19.95
C TYR A 268 -4.01 11.92 -19.23
N LYS A 269 -4.52 10.83 -18.68
CA LYS A 269 -3.74 9.73 -18.06
C LYS A 269 -2.59 10.23 -17.19
N ALA A 270 -2.93 11.04 -16.18
CA ALA A 270 -1.96 11.66 -15.30
C ALA A 270 -2.34 11.50 -13.82
N ILE A 271 -1.33 11.57 -12.96
CA ILE A 271 -1.49 11.86 -11.54
C ILE A 271 -1.01 13.29 -11.35
N VAL A 272 -1.87 14.15 -10.81
CA VAL A 272 -1.51 15.55 -10.46
C VAL A 272 -1.42 15.65 -8.95
N ASP A 273 -0.26 16.04 -8.46
CA ASP A 273 0.06 16.14 -7.03
C ASP A 273 -0.72 17.26 -6.34
N GLU A 274 -0.81 17.21 -5.02
CA GLU A 274 -1.61 18.13 -4.23
C GLU A 274 -1.28 19.61 -4.47
N ASN A 275 -2.33 20.45 -4.45
CA ASN A 275 -2.25 21.91 -4.61
C ASN A 275 -1.58 22.39 -5.92
N CYS A 276 -1.35 21.50 -6.90
CA CYS A 276 -0.86 21.90 -8.21
C CYS A 276 -1.87 22.74 -8.98
N VAL A 277 -1.38 23.69 -9.80
CA VAL A 277 -2.17 24.53 -10.68
C VAL A 277 -1.84 24.24 -12.13
N ILE A 278 -2.81 23.73 -12.86
CA ILE A 278 -2.73 23.53 -14.31
C ILE A 278 -3.29 24.75 -15.01
N ARG A 279 -2.42 25.50 -15.70
CA ARG A 279 -2.74 26.79 -16.29
C ARG A 279 -3.70 26.69 -17.47
N SER A 280 -4.48 27.76 -17.69
CA SER A 280 -5.44 27.87 -18.79
C SER A 280 -4.84 27.47 -20.12
N GLY A 281 -5.57 26.65 -20.88
CA GLY A 281 -5.18 26.18 -22.23
C GLY A 281 -3.97 25.26 -22.28
N THR A 282 -3.47 24.78 -21.15
CA THR A 282 -2.39 23.78 -21.11
C THR A 282 -2.91 22.41 -21.52
N GLU A 283 -2.21 21.70 -22.40
CA GLU A 283 -2.48 20.31 -22.74
C GLU A 283 -1.42 19.40 -22.08
N ILE A 284 -1.86 18.47 -21.22
CA ILE A 284 -0.99 17.52 -20.54
C ILE A 284 -1.25 16.11 -21.04
N ASN A 285 -0.19 15.43 -21.50
CA ASN A 285 -0.15 14.03 -21.87
C ASN A 285 -1.25 13.61 -22.88
N LYS A 286 -1.53 14.44 -23.86
CA LYS A 286 -2.61 14.25 -24.84
C LYS A 286 -2.59 12.88 -25.57
N GLU A 287 -1.40 12.34 -25.79
CA GLU A 287 -1.25 11.03 -26.43
C GLU A 287 -1.50 9.85 -25.48
N ALA A 288 -1.55 10.09 -24.18
CA ALA A 288 -1.90 9.15 -23.11
C ALA A 288 -1.18 7.77 -23.16
N GLN A 289 0.05 7.71 -23.72
CA GLN A 289 0.78 6.46 -23.86
C GLN A 289 1.24 5.88 -22.52
N LYS A 290 1.70 6.76 -21.62
CA LYS A 290 2.17 6.39 -20.28
C LYS A 290 1.54 7.30 -19.24
N VAL A 291 1.45 6.83 -18.00
CA VAL A 291 1.02 7.68 -16.88
C VAL A 291 2.05 8.79 -16.66
N MET A 292 1.59 10.03 -16.54
CA MET A 292 2.43 11.18 -16.24
C MET A 292 2.20 11.66 -14.81
N LEU A 293 3.27 11.86 -14.05
CA LEU A 293 3.22 12.51 -12.74
C LEU A 293 3.52 14.00 -12.88
N ILE A 294 2.62 14.84 -12.40
CA ILE A 294 2.77 16.29 -12.35
C ILE A 294 2.91 16.70 -10.88
N SER A 295 4.02 17.38 -10.56
CA SER A 295 4.27 17.94 -9.24
C SER A 295 4.84 19.35 -9.37
N ASP A 296 4.81 20.13 -8.28
CA ASP A 296 5.33 21.52 -8.25
C ASP A 296 6.83 21.64 -8.63
N ASN A 297 7.60 20.56 -8.53
CA ASN A 297 9.00 20.52 -8.93
C ASN A 297 9.21 20.45 -10.46
N ASN A 298 8.14 20.31 -11.24
CA ASN A 298 8.16 20.24 -12.71
C ASN A 298 7.72 21.55 -13.39
N ARG A 299 7.81 22.70 -12.69
CA ARG A 299 7.59 24.04 -13.25
C ARG A 299 8.80 24.57 -14.01
#